data_56254f275927902f8b108db7ed88cdad
#
_entry.id   56254f275927902f8b108db7ed88cdad
#
_cell.length_a   1.000
_cell.length_b   1.000
_cell.length_c   1.000
_cell.angle_alpha   90.00
_cell.angle_beta   90.00
_cell.angle_gamma   90.00
#
_symmetry.space_group_name_H-M   'P 1'
#
loop_
_entity.id
_entity.type
_entity.pdbx_description
1 polymer ?
#
loop_
_entity_poly.entity_id
_entity_poly.type
_entity_poly.pdbx_seq_one_letter_code
_entity_poly.pdbx_strand_id
1 'polypeptide(L)'
;MQRVRGFGGFFFRATDPKGLAAWYAQHLGISEVPQDYETQVWTQDAGPTVFAPFAAGTAYFGNVEKQWMLNFRVDDLDAMAEQLRSAGIAVEMDPEELPNGRFARLYDPEGNPIELWEPKTAERTS
;
A
#
# COMPACT_ATOMS: atom_id res chain seq x y z
N MET A 1 -1.79 22.67 21.08
CA MET A 1 -1.35 22.94 19.69
C MET A 1 -2.13 22.10 18.71
N GLN A 2 -2.61 22.70 17.66
CA GLN A 2 -3.32 21.95 16.63
C GLN A 2 -2.34 21.19 15.74
N ARG A 3 -2.74 20.02 15.26
CA ARG A 3 -1.96 19.20 14.33
C ARG A 3 -2.90 18.39 13.45
N VAL A 4 -2.39 17.89 12.32
CA VAL A 4 -3.15 16.93 11.53
C VAL A 4 -3.25 15.63 12.29
N ARG A 5 -4.36 14.91 12.09
CA ARG A 5 -4.64 13.65 12.81
C ARG A 5 -4.28 12.43 11.97
N GLY A 6 -4.04 12.60 10.68
CA GLY A 6 -3.72 11.52 9.78
C GLY A 6 -4.15 11.86 8.37
N PHE A 7 -4.06 10.87 7.50
CA PHE A 7 -4.49 11.05 6.13
C PHE A 7 -6.01 10.98 6.02
N GLY A 8 -6.59 11.95 5.29
CA GLY A 8 -8.00 11.89 4.90
C GLY A 8 -8.18 11.25 3.53
N GLY A 9 -7.11 11.16 2.75
CA GLY A 9 -7.14 10.56 1.44
C GLY A 9 -5.81 10.67 0.75
N PHE A 10 -5.66 9.93 -0.34
CA PHE A 10 -4.52 10.01 -1.22
C PHE A 10 -5.03 10.11 -2.65
N PHE A 11 -4.70 11.18 -3.35
CA PHE A 11 -5.23 11.47 -4.68
C PHE A 11 -4.09 11.47 -5.69
N PHE A 12 -4.30 10.78 -6.81
CA PHE A 12 -3.25 10.65 -7.82
C PHE A 12 -3.86 10.52 -9.21
N ARG A 13 -3.06 10.82 -10.21
CA ARG A 13 -3.49 10.72 -11.60
C ARG A 13 -3.38 9.30 -12.10
N ALA A 14 -4.35 8.90 -12.92
CA ALA A 14 -4.38 7.58 -13.54
C ALA A 14 -4.85 7.72 -14.98
N THR A 15 -4.31 6.88 -15.85
CA THR A 15 -4.76 6.80 -17.24
C THR A 15 -6.17 6.25 -17.32
N ASP A 16 -6.46 5.23 -16.51
CA ASP A 16 -7.78 4.64 -16.40
C ASP A 16 -8.19 4.61 -14.92
N PRO A 17 -8.73 5.73 -14.39
CA PRO A 17 -9.06 5.81 -12.98
C PRO A 17 -10.06 4.74 -12.52
N LYS A 18 -11.06 4.47 -13.33
CA LYS A 18 -12.10 3.51 -12.97
C LYS A 18 -11.56 2.08 -12.90
N GLY A 19 -10.77 1.69 -13.91
CA GLY A 19 -10.15 0.38 -13.93
C GLY A 19 -9.13 0.20 -12.81
N LEU A 20 -8.37 1.25 -12.54
CA LEU A 20 -7.37 1.20 -11.47
C LEU A 20 -8.04 1.09 -10.10
N ALA A 21 -9.10 1.86 -9.85
CA ALA A 21 -9.86 1.77 -8.59
C ALA A 21 -10.45 0.38 -8.39
N ALA A 22 -10.96 -0.24 -9.45
CA ALA A 22 -11.49 -1.60 -9.39
C ALA A 22 -10.39 -2.61 -9.04
N TRP A 23 -9.19 -2.43 -9.58
CA TRP A 23 -8.06 -3.30 -9.28
C TRP A 23 -7.68 -3.24 -7.79
N TYR A 24 -7.59 -2.03 -7.24
CA TYR A 24 -7.28 -1.86 -5.81
C TYR A 24 -8.37 -2.46 -4.93
N ALA A 25 -9.63 -2.31 -5.30
CA ALA A 25 -10.73 -2.91 -4.53
C ALA A 25 -10.67 -4.44 -4.58
N GLN A 26 -10.45 -4.99 -5.77
CA GLN A 26 -10.45 -6.45 -5.96
C GLN A 26 -9.25 -7.13 -5.29
N HIS A 27 -8.06 -6.56 -5.42
CA HIS A 27 -6.82 -7.24 -5.02
C HIS A 27 -6.28 -6.79 -3.66
N LEU A 28 -6.55 -5.57 -3.26
CA LEU A 28 -6.03 -5.04 -2.00
C LEU A 28 -7.13 -4.70 -0.98
N GLY A 29 -8.39 -4.83 -1.36
CA GLY A 29 -9.48 -4.60 -0.43
C GLY A 29 -9.76 -3.14 -0.12
N ILE A 30 -9.30 -2.23 -0.96
CA ILE A 30 -9.54 -0.81 -0.78
C ILE A 30 -10.81 -0.43 -1.51
N SER A 31 -11.86 -0.07 -0.76
CA SER A 31 -13.17 0.23 -1.34
C SER A 31 -13.10 1.40 -2.31
N GLU A 32 -13.81 1.28 -3.42
CA GLU A 32 -13.91 2.38 -4.37
C GLU A 32 -14.65 3.56 -3.76
N VAL A 33 -14.32 4.76 -4.24
CA VAL A 33 -15.00 5.96 -3.79
C VAL A 33 -16.48 5.87 -4.11
N PRO A 34 -17.39 6.04 -3.12
CA PRO A 34 -18.82 6.01 -3.37
C PRO A 34 -19.23 7.15 -4.29
N GLN A 35 -20.29 6.92 -5.08
CA GLN A 35 -20.85 7.95 -5.97
C GLN A 35 -22.01 8.69 -5.33
N ASP A 36 -22.25 8.47 -4.06
CA ASP A 36 -23.29 9.16 -3.28
C ASP A 36 -22.68 9.60 -1.94
N TYR A 37 -23.43 10.36 -1.16
CA TYR A 37 -22.97 10.85 0.13
C TYR A 37 -23.45 10.00 1.30
N GLU A 38 -24.16 8.92 1.04
CA GLU A 38 -24.69 8.04 2.07
C GLU A 38 -23.81 6.82 2.32
N THR A 39 -23.15 6.33 1.27
CA THR A 39 -22.23 5.18 1.38
C THR A 39 -20.94 5.62 2.02
N GLN A 40 -20.50 4.85 3.00
CA GLN A 40 -19.27 5.16 3.73
C GLN A 40 -18.04 4.93 2.86
N VAL A 41 -17.07 5.84 2.94
CA VAL A 41 -15.77 5.66 2.29
C VAL A 41 -14.96 4.57 3.00
N TRP A 42 -13.89 4.11 2.36
CA TRP A 42 -12.96 3.16 2.96
C TRP A 42 -12.43 3.73 4.27
N THR A 43 -12.51 2.93 5.32
CA THR A 43 -12.00 3.31 6.63
C THR A 43 -10.81 2.40 6.94
N GLN A 44 -9.65 2.98 7.10
CA GLN A 44 -8.46 2.21 7.41
C GLN A 44 -8.32 1.98 8.91
N ASP A 45 -7.70 0.86 9.26
CA ASP A 45 -7.43 0.54 10.65
C ASP A 45 -6.32 1.44 11.20
N ALA A 46 -6.46 1.85 12.45
CA ALA A 46 -5.42 2.62 13.12
C ALA A 46 -4.17 1.77 13.27
N GLY A 47 -3.02 2.39 13.08
CA GLY A 47 -1.75 1.67 13.22
C GLY A 47 -0.56 2.54 12.86
N PRO A 48 0.64 1.98 12.98
CA PRO A 48 1.86 2.71 12.67
C PRO A 48 1.86 3.16 11.21
N THR A 49 2.25 4.40 11.00
CA THR A 49 2.27 5.00 9.66
C THR A 49 3.58 5.76 9.50
N VAL A 50 4.32 5.42 8.45
CA VAL A 50 5.57 6.09 8.13
C VAL A 50 5.26 7.21 7.14
N PHE A 51 5.72 8.40 7.45
CA PHE A 51 5.65 9.53 6.54
C PHE A 51 7.09 10.00 6.30
N ALA A 52 7.67 9.61 5.17
CA ALA A 52 9.11 9.78 4.95
C ALA A 52 9.40 10.36 3.58
N PRO A 53 9.98 11.56 3.50
CA PRO A 53 10.53 12.01 2.23
C PRO A 53 11.81 11.24 1.93
N PHE A 54 11.90 10.74 0.69
CA PHE A 54 13.08 10.06 0.19
C PHE A 54 13.93 11.05 -0.59
N ALA A 55 15.21 10.72 -0.77
CA ALA A 55 16.09 11.54 -1.58
C ALA A 55 15.57 11.67 -3.02
N ALA A 56 15.70 12.83 -3.62
CA ALA A 56 15.18 13.09 -4.96
C ALA A 56 15.67 12.09 -6.00
N GLY A 57 16.90 11.59 -5.85
CA GLY A 57 17.49 10.64 -6.77
C GLY A 57 17.34 9.18 -6.39
N THR A 58 16.45 8.86 -5.45
CA THR A 58 16.31 7.47 -5.00
C THR A 58 15.87 6.55 -6.14
N ALA A 59 16.43 5.34 -6.15
CA ALA A 59 15.98 4.28 -7.05
C ALA A 59 14.94 3.37 -6.40
N TYR A 60 14.59 3.65 -5.15
CA TYR A 60 13.74 2.73 -4.36
C TYR A 60 12.34 2.58 -4.93
N PHE A 61 11.83 3.60 -5.61
CA PHE A 61 10.49 3.53 -6.22
C PHE A 61 10.49 2.79 -7.55
N GLY A 62 11.62 2.31 -8.03
CA GLY A 62 11.75 1.61 -9.30
C GLY A 62 11.92 2.57 -10.45
N ASN A 63 10.84 2.96 -11.09
CA ASN A 63 10.88 3.92 -12.19
C ASN A 63 11.20 5.32 -11.67
N VAL A 64 12.22 5.97 -12.26
CA VAL A 64 12.66 7.31 -11.83
C VAL A 64 11.59 8.39 -12.01
N GLU A 65 10.61 8.14 -12.87
CA GLU A 65 9.49 9.08 -13.06
C GLU A 65 8.42 8.99 -11.98
N LYS A 66 8.44 7.93 -11.17
CA LYS A 66 7.46 7.77 -10.09
C LYS A 66 7.89 8.60 -8.89
N GLN A 67 7.03 9.51 -8.48
CA GLN A 67 7.31 10.48 -7.43
C GLN A 67 6.93 9.99 -6.03
N TRP A 68 6.28 8.83 -5.93
CA TRP A 68 5.78 8.30 -4.67
C TRP A 68 5.68 6.78 -4.74
N MET A 69 5.59 6.19 -3.57
CA MET A 69 5.34 4.77 -3.42
C MET A 69 4.30 4.61 -2.30
N LEU A 70 3.27 3.80 -2.56
CA LEU A 70 2.30 3.48 -1.52
C LEU A 70 2.83 2.34 -0.67
N ASN A 71 2.68 2.48 0.65
CA ASN A 71 2.97 1.40 1.58
C ASN A 71 1.66 1.03 2.28
N PHE A 72 1.30 -0.25 2.25
CA PHE A 72 0.11 -0.74 2.93
C PHE A 72 0.49 -1.75 4.00
N ARG A 73 -0.11 -1.63 5.17
CA ARG A 73 0.04 -2.61 6.24
C ARG A 73 -0.80 -3.84 5.96
N VAL A 74 -0.25 -5.02 6.21
CA VAL A 74 -0.95 -6.30 6.10
C VAL A 74 -0.72 -7.10 7.38
N ASP A 75 -1.65 -7.99 7.70
CA ASP A 75 -1.52 -8.83 8.88
C ASP A 75 -0.64 -10.06 8.64
N ASP A 76 -0.73 -10.65 7.45
CA ASP A 76 0.00 -11.88 7.09
C ASP A 76 0.56 -11.69 5.68
N LEU A 77 1.83 -11.34 5.62
CA LEU A 77 2.48 -11.01 4.35
C LEU A 77 2.58 -12.22 3.42
N ASP A 78 2.87 -13.41 3.98
CA ASP A 78 2.98 -14.61 3.15
C ASP A 78 1.64 -14.97 2.52
N ALA A 79 0.57 -14.92 3.30
CA ALA A 79 -0.77 -15.20 2.79
C ALA A 79 -1.19 -14.17 1.75
N MET A 80 -0.89 -12.90 1.99
CA MET A 80 -1.21 -11.82 1.05
C MET A 80 -0.45 -11.99 -0.27
N ALA A 81 0.83 -12.32 -0.19
CA ALA A 81 1.65 -12.55 -1.39
C ALA A 81 1.11 -13.72 -2.21
N GLU A 82 0.74 -14.81 -1.56
CA GLU A 82 0.17 -15.96 -2.25
C GLU A 82 -1.16 -15.63 -2.91
N GLN A 83 -2.02 -14.91 -2.23
CA GLN A 83 -3.29 -14.46 -2.77
C GLN A 83 -3.09 -13.63 -4.05
N LEU A 84 -2.15 -12.71 -4.03
CA LEU A 84 -1.84 -11.87 -5.19
C LEU A 84 -1.24 -12.69 -6.33
N ARG A 85 -0.30 -13.57 -6.03
CA ARG A 85 0.32 -14.43 -7.04
C ARG A 85 -0.70 -15.37 -7.68
N SER A 86 -1.65 -15.86 -6.92
CA SER A 86 -2.74 -16.71 -7.44
C SER A 86 -3.63 -15.94 -8.41
N ALA A 87 -3.68 -14.63 -8.29
CA ALA A 87 -4.41 -13.76 -9.22
C ALA A 87 -3.55 -13.31 -10.41
N GLY A 88 -2.34 -13.84 -10.55
CA GLY A 88 -1.44 -13.50 -11.65
C GLY A 88 -0.61 -12.25 -11.42
N ILE A 89 -0.55 -11.75 -10.20
CA ILE A 89 0.20 -10.54 -9.87
C ILE A 89 1.57 -10.93 -9.33
N ALA A 90 2.61 -10.36 -9.94
CA ALA A 90 3.98 -10.61 -9.48
C ALA A 90 4.21 -9.89 -8.15
N VAL A 91 4.75 -10.60 -7.18
CA VAL A 91 5.10 -10.05 -5.87
C VAL A 91 6.53 -10.46 -5.54
N GLU A 92 7.36 -9.49 -5.22
CA GLU A 92 8.75 -9.73 -4.84
C GLU A 92 8.88 -9.59 -3.33
N MET A 93 9.21 -10.70 -2.66
CA MET A 93 9.41 -10.73 -1.22
C MET A 93 10.81 -10.25 -0.87
N ASP A 94 10.92 -9.38 0.12
CA ASP A 94 12.21 -9.10 0.72
C ASP A 94 12.60 -10.33 1.57
N PRO A 95 13.73 -10.96 1.30
CA PRO A 95 14.12 -12.17 2.04
C PRO A 95 14.48 -11.90 3.50
N GLU A 96 14.77 -10.65 3.85
CA GLU A 96 15.18 -10.31 5.21
C GLU A 96 14.00 -9.89 6.05
N GLU A 97 13.98 -10.35 7.30
CA GLU A 97 13.11 -9.80 8.32
C GLU A 97 13.87 -8.69 9.02
N LEU A 98 13.37 -7.46 8.90
CA LEU A 98 14.01 -6.29 9.48
C LEU A 98 13.42 -6.02 10.87
N PRO A 99 14.09 -5.20 11.70
CA PRO A 99 13.59 -4.92 13.05
C PRO A 99 12.17 -4.34 13.08
N ASN A 100 11.75 -3.65 12.02
CA ASN A 100 10.42 -3.05 11.94
C ASN A 100 9.41 -3.90 11.17
N GLY A 101 9.78 -5.09 10.72
CA GLY A 101 8.86 -6.02 10.09
C GLY A 101 9.36 -6.64 8.81
N ARG A 102 8.42 -7.15 8.02
CA ARG A 102 8.68 -7.80 6.75
C ARG A 102 8.05 -7.02 5.62
N PHE A 103 8.67 -7.08 4.44
CA PHE A 103 8.28 -6.25 3.30
C PHE A 103 8.18 -7.06 2.02
N ALA A 104 7.28 -6.63 1.13
CA ALA A 104 7.19 -7.14 -0.24
C ALA A 104 6.87 -5.99 -1.19
N ARG A 105 7.18 -6.16 -2.46
CA ARG A 105 6.99 -5.15 -3.50
C ARG A 105 6.14 -5.68 -4.62
N LEU A 106 5.29 -4.82 -5.17
CA LEU A 106 4.54 -5.09 -6.38
C LEU A 106 4.23 -3.78 -7.09
N TYR A 107 3.61 -3.88 -8.24
CA TYR A 107 3.21 -2.71 -9.03
C TYR A 107 1.74 -2.86 -9.40
N ASP A 108 1.02 -1.74 -9.43
CA ASP A 108 -0.34 -1.76 -9.94
C ASP A 108 -0.33 -1.80 -11.48
N PRO A 109 -1.49 -1.94 -12.15
CA PRO A 109 -1.52 -2.03 -13.61
C PRO A 109 -0.96 -0.82 -14.35
N GLU A 110 -0.84 0.32 -13.69
CA GLU A 110 -0.25 1.52 -14.28
C GLU A 110 1.20 1.73 -13.87
N GLY A 111 1.81 0.70 -13.27
CA GLY A 111 3.23 0.73 -12.90
C GLY A 111 3.54 1.51 -11.65
N ASN A 112 2.54 1.85 -10.85
CA ASN A 112 2.79 2.56 -9.59
C ASN A 112 3.36 1.59 -8.54
N PRO A 113 4.46 1.95 -7.88
CA PRO A 113 5.09 1.06 -6.90
C PRO A 113 4.29 0.96 -5.62
N ILE A 114 4.17 -0.27 -5.12
CA ILE A 114 3.48 -0.58 -3.88
C ILE A 114 4.40 -1.42 -3.01
N GLU A 115 4.49 -1.06 -1.75
CA GLU A 115 5.18 -1.86 -0.75
C GLU A 115 4.15 -2.37 0.24
N LEU A 116 4.18 -3.68 0.51
CA LEU A 116 3.38 -4.28 1.56
C LEU A 116 4.26 -4.45 2.79
N TRP A 117 3.71 -4.12 3.94
CA TRP A 117 4.45 -4.12 5.20
C TRP A 117 3.66 -4.90 6.26
N GLU A 118 4.28 -5.94 6.79
CA GLU A 118 3.78 -6.62 7.98
C GLU A 118 4.57 -6.10 9.17
N PRO A 119 4.01 -5.16 9.94
CA PRO A 119 4.74 -4.55 11.06
C PRO A 119 5.06 -5.58 12.12
N LYS A 120 6.21 -5.43 12.75
CA LYS A 120 6.56 -6.24 13.90
C LYS A 120 5.93 -5.60 15.14
N THR A 121 5.08 -6.35 15.80
CA THR A 121 4.39 -5.87 17.00
C THR A 121 4.88 -6.63 18.23
N ALA A 122 4.54 -6.11 19.42
CA ALA A 122 4.88 -6.78 20.67
C ALA A 122 4.27 -8.18 20.75
N GLU A 123 3.08 -8.37 20.19
CA GLU A 123 2.41 -9.67 20.17
C GLU A 123 3.14 -10.67 19.26
N ARG A 124 3.75 -10.18 18.18
CA ARG A 124 4.48 -11.03 17.25
C ARG A 124 5.88 -11.40 17.75
N THR A 125 6.40 -10.65 18.70
CA THR A 125 7.73 -10.90 19.25
C THR A 125 7.73 -11.82 20.45
N SER A 126 6.58 -12.12 20.99
CA SER A 126 6.44 -12.97 22.17
C SER A 126 6.44 -14.46 21.87
#